data_ef5fcaf165eda8df674bb12f2bceaf7d
#
_entry.id   ef5fcaf165eda8df674bb12f2bceaf7d
#
_cell.length_a   1.000
_cell.length_b   1.000
_cell.length_c   1.000
_cell.angle_alpha   90.00
_cell.angle_beta   90.00
_cell.angle_gamma   90.00
#
_symmetry.space_group_name_H-M   'P 1'
#
loop_
_entity.id
_entity.type
_entity.pdbx_description
1 polymer ?
#
loop_
_entity_poly.entity_id
_entity_poly.type
_entity_poly.pdbx_seq_one_letter_code
_entity_poly.pdbx_strand_id
1 'polypeptide(L)'
;MFRRRDRISLQQRKRLNKKRQRRGILFLVLEFLILAVLVLAAFMMYKLDHLNHNTLDESSLELHETPKGYTNVALFGLDSRDGELSGGVRSDSIMIVSINNKTGDVKIISVYRDTLLKQQDGSYEKANAAYSFGGPQEAMAMLNRNLDMDITKYASVNF
;
A
#
# COMPACT_ATOMS: atom_id res chain seq x y z
N MET A 1 -52.96 -21.29 56.82
CA MET A 1 -52.52 -20.30 55.81
C MET A 1 -51.33 -20.88 55.05
N PHE A 2 -51.62 -21.63 53.93
CA PHE A 2 -50.56 -22.36 53.19
C PHE A 2 -50.05 -21.49 52.04
N ARG A 3 -48.80 -21.10 52.07
CA ARG A 3 -48.07 -20.46 50.92
C ARG A 3 -48.03 -21.44 49.75
N ARG A 4 -48.75 -21.18 48.65
CA ARG A 4 -48.50 -21.80 47.36
C ARG A 4 -47.11 -21.36 46.88
N ARG A 5 -46.08 -22.20 47.01
CA ARG A 5 -44.84 -22.07 46.29
C ARG A 5 -45.10 -22.41 44.82
N ASP A 6 -45.03 -21.44 43.98
CA ASP A 6 -45.14 -21.63 42.53
C ASP A 6 -44.10 -22.65 42.08
N ARG A 7 -44.56 -23.87 41.81
CA ARG A 7 -43.70 -24.88 41.19
C ARG A 7 -43.60 -24.54 39.71
N ILE A 8 -42.56 -23.81 39.34
CA ILE A 8 -42.19 -23.66 37.93
C ILE A 8 -42.02 -25.07 37.37
N SER A 9 -42.80 -25.45 36.33
CA SER A 9 -42.78 -26.79 35.77
C SER A 9 -41.37 -27.10 35.22
N LEU A 10 -40.97 -28.36 35.29
CA LEU A 10 -39.67 -28.80 34.77
C LEU A 10 -39.47 -28.41 33.31
N GLN A 11 -40.54 -28.32 32.55
CA GLN A 11 -40.51 -27.87 31.17
C GLN A 11 -40.17 -26.38 31.05
N GLN A 12 -40.67 -25.52 31.92
CA GLN A 12 -40.38 -24.10 31.95
C GLN A 12 -38.88 -23.86 32.33
N ARG A 13 -38.37 -24.63 33.31
CA ARG A 13 -36.94 -24.57 33.67
C ARG A 13 -36.05 -25.00 32.51
N LYS A 14 -36.39 -26.06 31.77
CA LYS A 14 -35.62 -26.49 30.57
C LYS A 14 -35.64 -25.44 29.48
N ARG A 15 -36.78 -24.76 29.25
CA ARG A 15 -36.89 -23.68 28.24
C ARG A 15 -36.06 -22.45 28.63
N LEU A 16 -36.07 -22.06 29.90
CA LEU A 16 -35.27 -20.93 30.40
C LEU A 16 -33.77 -21.22 30.33
N ASN A 17 -33.33 -22.42 30.70
CA ASN A 17 -31.96 -22.83 30.59
C ASN A 17 -31.46 -22.87 29.14
N LYS A 18 -32.31 -23.37 28.20
CA LYS A 18 -31.97 -23.37 26.77
C LYS A 18 -31.85 -21.95 26.18
N LYS A 19 -32.71 -21.00 26.62
CA LYS A 19 -32.59 -19.59 26.23
C LYS A 19 -31.32 -18.95 26.81
N ARG A 20 -30.97 -19.25 28.05
CA ARG A 20 -29.76 -18.74 28.71
C ARG A 20 -28.50 -19.30 28.05
N GLN A 21 -28.50 -20.58 27.71
CA GLN A 21 -27.40 -21.23 26.98
C GLN A 21 -27.23 -20.63 25.56
N ARG A 22 -28.30 -20.42 24.82
CA ARG A 22 -28.25 -19.79 23.48
C ARG A 22 -27.73 -18.35 23.56
N ARG A 23 -28.09 -17.57 24.56
CA ARG A 23 -27.56 -16.23 24.79
C ARG A 23 -26.05 -16.29 25.12
N GLY A 24 -25.60 -17.21 25.96
CA GLY A 24 -24.19 -17.41 26.27
C GLY A 24 -23.38 -17.78 25.02
N ILE A 25 -23.89 -18.68 24.18
CA ILE A 25 -23.24 -19.05 22.91
C ILE A 25 -23.16 -17.84 21.96
N LEU A 26 -24.26 -17.05 21.87
CA LEU A 26 -24.25 -15.82 21.06
C LEU A 26 -23.20 -14.80 21.52
N PHE A 27 -23.04 -14.62 22.83
CA PHE A 27 -22.00 -13.75 23.37
C PHE A 27 -20.59 -14.28 23.05
N LEU A 28 -20.34 -15.58 23.20
CA LEU A 28 -19.07 -16.19 22.86
C LEU A 28 -18.74 -16.05 21.35
N VAL A 29 -19.74 -16.24 20.50
CA VAL A 29 -19.57 -16.07 19.05
C VAL A 29 -19.25 -14.60 18.72
N LEU A 30 -19.95 -13.66 19.35
CA LEU A 30 -19.71 -12.23 19.16
C LEU A 30 -18.31 -11.84 19.64
N GLU A 31 -17.88 -12.33 20.80
CA GLU A 31 -16.55 -12.10 21.35
C GLU A 31 -15.47 -12.66 20.44
N PHE A 32 -15.65 -13.88 19.93
CA PHE A 32 -14.73 -14.48 18.96
C PHE A 32 -14.65 -13.68 17.65
N LEU A 33 -15.77 -13.15 17.18
CA LEU A 33 -15.85 -12.35 15.97
C LEU A 33 -15.10 -11.01 16.15
N ILE A 34 -15.27 -10.36 17.31
CA ILE A 34 -14.54 -9.14 17.66
C ILE A 34 -13.03 -9.43 17.73
N LEU A 35 -12.64 -10.53 18.38
CA LEU A 35 -11.24 -10.93 18.45
C LEU A 35 -10.65 -11.16 17.05
N ALA A 36 -11.38 -11.85 16.18
CA ALA A 36 -10.94 -12.09 14.81
C ALA A 36 -10.73 -10.79 14.01
N VAL A 37 -11.63 -9.82 14.18
CA VAL A 37 -11.52 -8.49 13.56
C VAL A 37 -10.30 -7.74 14.10
N LEU A 38 -10.04 -7.78 15.41
CA LEU A 38 -8.88 -7.15 16.02
C LEU A 38 -7.56 -7.77 15.54
N VAL A 39 -7.50 -9.10 15.42
CA VAL A 39 -6.32 -9.80 14.89
C VAL A 39 -6.09 -9.43 13.42
N LEU A 40 -7.16 -9.36 12.62
CA LEU A 40 -7.06 -8.94 11.22
C LEU A 40 -6.58 -7.48 11.11
N ALA A 41 -7.11 -6.59 11.93
CA ALA A 41 -6.70 -5.19 11.97
C ALA A 41 -5.22 -5.06 12.39
N ALA A 42 -4.78 -5.77 13.43
CA ALA A 42 -3.40 -5.80 13.86
C ALA A 42 -2.46 -6.34 12.77
N PHE A 43 -2.88 -7.40 12.06
CA PHE A 43 -2.12 -7.94 10.93
C PHE A 43 -2.01 -6.93 9.78
N MET A 44 -3.10 -6.22 9.45
CA MET A 44 -3.09 -5.16 8.45
C MET A 44 -2.17 -4.00 8.86
N MET A 45 -2.24 -3.56 10.11
CA MET A 45 -1.35 -2.50 10.62
C MET A 45 0.11 -2.94 10.58
N TYR A 46 0.42 -4.16 10.99
CA TYR A 46 1.77 -4.73 10.90
C TYR A 46 2.30 -4.73 9.45
N LYS A 47 1.46 -5.11 8.48
CA LYS A 47 1.83 -5.09 7.05
C LYS A 47 2.04 -3.66 6.53
N LEU A 48 1.21 -2.70 6.96
CA LEU A 48 1.34 -1.30 6.58
C LEU A 48 2.59 -0.64 7.19
N ASP A 49 2.95 -1.00 8.41
CA ASP A 49 4.15 -0.47 9.10
C ASP A 49 5.46 -0.96 8.45
N HIS A 50 5.40 -2.08 7.72
CA HIS A 50 6.52 -2.59 6.92
C HIS A 50 6.66 -1.94 5.54
N LEU A 51 5.75 -1.02 5.18
CA LEU A 51 5.93 -0.18 3.99
C LEU A 51 6.94 0.94 4.36
N ASN A 52 8.14 0.86 3.79
CA ASN A 52 9.13 1.92 3.94
C ASN A 52 8.62 3.21 3.29
N HIS A 53 8.22 4.17 4.11
CA HIS A 53 7.88 5.52 3.67
C HIS A 53 9.13 6.39 3.70
N ASN A 54 9.77 6.56 2.56
CA ASN A 54 10.85 7.54 2.43
C ASN A 54 10.25 8.94 2.21
N THR A 55 10.72 9.91 2.98
CA THR A 55 10.41 11.32 2.73
C THR A 55 11.16 11.77 1.48
N LEU A 56 10.40 12.22 0.47
CA LEU A 56 10.96 12.76 -0.76
C LEU A 56 11.20 14.26 -0.59
N ASP A 57 12.31 14.76 -1.11
CA ASP A 57 12.55 16.19 -1.28
C ASP A 57 12.00 16.64 -2.63
N GLU A 58 10.81 17.25 -2.61
CA GLU A 58 10.14 17.71 -3.83
C GLU A 58 10.96 18.74 -4.61
N SER A 59 11.86 19.50 -3.96
CA SER A 59 12.70 20.50 -4.62
C SER A 59 13.72 19.89 -5.58
N SER A 60 14.08 18.65 -5.36
CA SER A 60 15.06 17.92 -6.18
C SER A 60 14.41 17.08 -7.29
N LEU A 61 13.06 17.01 -7.37
CA LEU A 61 12.36 16.17 -8.35
C LEU A 61 12.27 16.77 -9.75
N GLU A 62 12.76 17.98 -9.97
CA GLU A 62 12.71 18.68 -11.27
C GLU A 62 11.33 18.61 -11.92
N LEU A 63 10.31 19.06 -11.17
CA LEU A 63 8.92 19.02 -11.61
C LEU A 63 8.65 19.99 -12.76
N HIS A 64 7.90 19.54 -13.76
CA HIS A 64 7.43 20.34 -14.87
C HIS A 64 5.93 20.65 -14.71
N GLU A 65 5.49 21.78 -15.28
CA GLU A 65 4.06 22.10 -15.31
C GLU A 65 3.32 21.13 -16.25
N THR A 66 2.61 20.19 -15.65
CA THR A 66 1.76 19.26 -16.40
C THR A 66 0.28 19.68 -16.34
N PRO A 67 -0.57 19.18 -17.24
CA PRO A 67 -2.00 19.44 -17.17
C PRO A 67 -2.58 19.08 -15.80
N LYS A 68 -3.20 20.03 -15.13
CA LYS A 68 -3.84 19.81 -13.82
C LYS A 68 -4.90 18.70 -13.91
N GLY A 69 -5.00 17.90 -12.87
CA GLY A 69 -6.01 16.84 -12.77
C GLY A 69 -5.49 15.43 -13.08
N TYR A 70 -4.18 15.26 -13.18
CA TYR A 70 -3.53 13.96 -13.25
C TYR A 70 -2.71 13.69 -12.01
N THR A 71 -2.60 12.40 -11.65
CA THR A 71 -1.67 11.92 -10.63
C THR A 71 -0.73 10.93 -11.29
N ASN A 72 0.58 11.24 -11.27
CA ASN A 72 1.60 10.40 -11.84
C ASN A 72 2.39 9.68 -10.76
N VAL A 73 2.53 8.36 -10.90
CA VAL A 73 3.22 7.48 -9.94
C VAL A 73 4.26 6.65 -10.69
N ALA A 74 5.52 6.71 -10.28
CA ALA A 74 6.55 5.83 -10.81
C ALA A 74 6.50 4.47 -10.12
N LEU A 75 6.65 3.40 -10.89
CA LEU A 75 6.78 2.04 -10.40
C LEU A 75 8.15 1.50 -10.81
N PHE A 76 8.93 1.07 -9.82
CA PHE A 76 10.25 0.50 -10.04
C PHE A 76 10.29 -0.96 -9.59
N GLY A 77 10.67 -1.85 -10.51
CA GLY A 77 10.98 -3.24 -10.18
C GLY A 77 12.50 -3.39 -10.06
N LEU A 78 12.94 -3.90 -8.92
CA LEU A 78 14.35 -4.02 -8.57
C LEU A 78 14.74 -5.49 -8.48
N ASP A 79 15.97 -5.83 -8.88
CA ASP A 79 16.60 -7.11 -8.60
C ASP A 79 17.70 -6.88 -7.56
N SER A 80 17.29 -6.86 -6.29
CA SER A 80 18.21 -6.71 -5.15
C SER A 80 18.41 -8.03 -4.44
N ARG A 81 19.63 -8.51 -4.38
CA ARG A 81 19.98 -9.76 -3.70
C ARG A 81 19.82 -9.67 -2.19
N ASP A 82 19.98 -8.46 -1.64
CA ASP A 82 19.93 -8.21 -0.19
C ASP A 82 18.58 -7.62 0.27
N GLY A 83 17.62 -7.45 -0.65
CA GLY A 83 16.31 -6.86 -0.34
C GLY A 83 16.33 -5.35 -0.12
N GLU A 84 17.45 -4.69 -0.34
CA GLU A 84 17.57 -3.24 -0.23
C GLU A 84 16.86 -2.51 -1.37
N LEU A 85 16.07 -1.47 -1.02
CA LEU A 85 15.30 -0.67 -1.97
C LEU A 85 15.76 0.79 -2.03
N SER A 86 16.81 1.15 -1.30
CA SER A 86 17.22 2.54 -1.08
C SER A 86 18.13 3.13 -2.17
N GLY A 87 18.97 2.32 -2.77
CA GLY A 87 19.93 2.76 -3.78
C GLY A 87 21.04 1.73 -3.99
N GLY A 88 21.93 1.97 -4.94
CA GLY A 88 22.99 1.01 -5.29
C GLY A 88 22.50 -0.16 -6.17
N VAL A 89 21.18 -0.28 -6.36
CA VAL A 89 20.53 -1.31 -7.18
C VAL A 89 19.94 -0.67 -8.43
N ARG A 90 20.00 -1.36 -9.55
CA ARG A 90 19.37 -0.90 -10.80
C ARG A 90 17.91 -1.30 -10.86
N SER A 91 17.06 -0.45 -11.47
CA SER A 91 15.68 -0.78 -11.73
C SER A 91 15.55 -1.54 -13.05
N ASP A 92 15.19 -2.81 -12.99
CA ASP A 92 15.01 -3.65 -14.18
C ASP A 92 13.66 -3.45 -14.86
N SER A 93 12.69 -2.92 -14.12
CA SER A 93 11.39 -2.49 -14.65
C SER A 93 11.13 -1.05 -14.24
N ILE A 94 10.74 -0.21 -15.20
CA ILE A 94 10.40 1.20 -14.99
C ILE A 94 9.06 1.46 -15.67
N MET A 95 8.05 1.82 -14.89
CA MET A 95 6.73 2.18 -15.41
C MET A 95 6.23 3.46 -14.77
N ILE A 96 5.41 4.22 -15.48
CA ILE A 96 4.71 5.39 -14.99
C ILE A 96 3.23 5.12 -15.11
N VAL A 97 2.51 5.24 -14.00
CA VAL A 97 1.05 5.17 -13.96
C VAL A 97 0.52 6.60 -13.88
N SER A 98 -0.21 7.01 -14.90
CA SER A 98 -0.86 8.32 -14.97
C SER A 98 -2.38 8.15 -14.82
N ILE A 99 -2.94 8.74 -13.77
CA ILE A 99 -4.34 8.61 -13.38
C ILE A 99 -5.02 9.96 -13.63
N ASN A 100 -6.07 9.97 -14.45
CA ASN A 100 -6.93 11.14 -14.57
C ASN A 100 -7.86 11.20 -13.36
N ASN A 101 -7.67 12.20 -12.50
CA ASN A 101 -8.41 12.34 -11.24
C ASN A 101 -9.90 12.66 -11.43
N LYS A 102 -10.30 13.10 -12.64
CA LYS A 102 -11.70 13.44 -12.94
C LYS A 102 -12.47 12.24 -13.48
N THR A 103 -11.86 11.47 -14.39
CA THR A 103 -12.53 10.35 -15.08
C THR A 103 -12.20 9.00 -14.45
N GLY A 104 -11.09 8.90 -13.73
CA GLY A 104 -10.55 7.64 -13.21
C GLY A 104 -9.80 6.83 -14.27
N ASP A 105 -9.61 7.37 -15.48
CA ASP A 105 -8.85 6.68 -16.52
C ASP A 105 -7.39 6.53 -16.11
N VAL A 106 -6.84 5.35 -16.37
CA VAL A 106 -5.46 5.00 -16.02
C VAL A 106 -4.69 4.69 -17.30
N LYS A 107 -3.53 5.33 -17.47
CA LYS A 107 -2.56 5.04 -18.53
C LYS A 107 -1.28 4.52 -17.89
N ILE A 108 -0.68 3.50 -18.51
CA ILE A 108 0.60 2.94 -18.08
C ILE A 108 1.60 3.16 -19.22
N ILE A 109 2.72 3.80 -18.88
CA ILE A 109 3.83 4.07 -19.78
C ILE A 109 5.01 3.22 -19.30
N SER A 110 5.54 2.36 -20.15
CA SER A 110 6.75 1.60 -19.85
C SER A 110 7.98 2.32 -20.42
N VAL A 111 8.99 2.51 -19.60
CA VAL A 111 10.30 3.06 -20.00
C VAL A 111 11.29 1.90 -20.04
N TYR A 112 11.87 1.64 -21.21
CA TYR A 112 12.86 0.59 -21.33
C TYR A 112 14.11 0.92 -20.51
N ARG A 113 14.57 -0.02 -19.71
CA ARG A 113 15.70 0.16 -18.79
C ARG A 113 17.00 0.62 -19.46
N ASP A 114 17.19 0.25 -20.72
CA ASP A 114 18.37 0.57 -21.51
C ASP A 114 18.23 1.87 -22.33
N THR A 115 17.10 2.60 -22.20
CA THR A 115 16.91 3.90 -22.86
C THR A 115 17.96 4.88 -22.32
N LEU A 116 18.67 5.56 -23.21
CA LEU A 116 19.61 6.62 -22.84
C LEU A 116 18.84 7.89 -22.50
N LEU A 117 18.93 8.30 -21.22
CA LEU A 117 18.28 9.49 -20.69
C LEU A 117 19.32 10.38 -19.99
N LYS A 118 19.06 11.68 -20.01
CA LYS A 118 19.92 12.69 -19.40
C LYS A 118 19.88 12.57 -17.88
N GLN A 119 21.02 12.43 -17.25
CA GLN A 119 21.22 12.34 -15.81
C GLN A 119 21.38 13.73 -15.18
N GLN A 120 21.47 13.79 -13.84
CA GLN A 120 21.61 15.03 -13.08
C GLN A 120 22.89 15.81 -13.46
N ASP A 121 23.97 15.10 -13.72
CA ASP A 121 25.27 15.68 -14.11
C ASP A 121 25.34 16.13 -15.59
N GLY A 122 24.23 15.95 -16.33
CA GLY A 122 24.12 16.25 -17.75
C GLY A 122 24.64 15.17 -18.70
N SER A 123 25.19 14.08 -18.18
CA SER A 123 25.56 12.90 -18.97
C SER A 123 24.34 12.14 -19.47
N TYR A 124 24.53 11.26 -20.44
CA TYR A 124 23.50 10.35 -20.92
C TYR A 124 23.87 8.93 -20.53
N GLU A 125 23.03 8.34 -19.66
CA GLU A 125 23.19 6.99 -19.19
C GLU A 125 21.88 6.20 -19.37
N LYS A 126 21.94 4.88 -19.17
CA LYS A 126 20.76 4.02 -19.20
C LYS A 126 19.78 4.44 -18.10
N ALA A 127 18.49 4.45 -18.39
CA ALA A 127 17.43 4.85 -17.45
C ALA A 127 17.52 4.10 -16.12
N ASN A 128 17.87 2.82 -16.15
CA ASN A 128 18.00 2.00 -14.93
C ASN A 128 19.17 2.40 -14.02
N ALA A 129 20.14 3.17 -14.52
CA ALA A 129 21.28 3.63 -13.73
C ALA A 129 20.91 4.70 -12.71
N ALA A 130 19.91 5.55 -13.01
CA ALA A 130 19.46 6.61 -12.12
C ALA A 130 19.08 6.10 -10.73
N TYR A 131 18.37 4.95 -10.68
CA TYR A 131 18.00 4.35 -9.40
C TYR A 131 19.22 3.92 -8.57
N SER A 132 20.28 3.44 -9.20
CA SER A 132 21.52 3.07 -8.50
C SER A 132 22.32 4.26 -8.00
N PHE A 133 22.17 5.44 -8.59
CA PHE A 133 22.89 6.66 -8.20
C PHE A 133 22.26 7.34 -6.99
N GLY A 134 20.93 7.49 -6.97
CA GLY A 134 20.23 8.23 -5.92
C GLY A 134 18.88 7.64 -5.51
N GLY A 135 18.68 6.33 -5.76
CA GLY A 135 17.46 5.64 -5.39
C GLY A 135 16.24 6.14 -6.18
N PRO A 136 15.04 6.00 -5.58
CA PRO A 136 13.80 6.38 -6.25
C PRO A 136 13.71 7.88 -6.55
N GLN A 137 14.35 8.72 -5.74
CA GLN A 137 14.32 10.15 -5.90
C GLN A 137 15.04 10.60 -7.19
N GLU A 138 16.26 10.15 -7.40
CA GLU A 138 17.00 10.46 -8.64
C GLU A 138 16.34 9.82 -9.86
N ALA A 139 15.80 8.60 -9.72
CA ALA A 139 15.09 7.96 -10.82
C ALA A 139 13.83 8.74 -11.23
N MET A 140 13.05 9.30 -10.28
CA MET A 140 11.93 10.18 -10.59
C MET A 140 12.36 11.50 -11.21
N ALA A 141 13.40 12.15 -10.66
CA ALA A 141 13.94 13.39 -11.20
C ALA A 141 14.41 13.19 -12.67
N MET A 142 15.10 12.09 -12.94
CA MET A 142 15.51 11.73 -14.31
C MET A 142 14.29 11.55 -15.23
N LEU A 143 13.23 10.87 -14.78
CA LEU A 143 11.99 10.71 -15.58
C LEU A 143 11.31 12.06 -15.82
N ASN A 144 11.18 12.90 -14.80
CA ASN A 144 10.61 14.24 -14.92
C ASN A 144 11.37 15.09 -15.94
N ARG A 145 12.70 15.14 -15.80
CA ARG A 145 13.62 15.90 -16.68
C ARG A 145 13.51 15.52 -18.16
N ASN A 146 13.36 14.23 -18.45
CA ASN A 146 13.38 13.73 -19.83
C ASN A 146 11.99 13.61 -20.49
N LEU A 147 10.93 13.55 -19.67
CA LEU A 147 9.56 13.31 -20.15
C LEU A 147 8.62 14.49 -19.89
N ASP A 148 9.13 15.61 -19.37
CA ASP A 148 8.36 16.79 -18.98
C ASP A 148 7.16 16.43 -18.09
N MET A 149 7.41 15.65 -17.02
CA MET A 149 6.36 15.15 -16.13
C MET A 149 6.48 15.75 -14.72
N ASP A 150 5.44 15.51 -13.91
CA ASP A 150 5.36 15.86 -12.49
C ASP A 150 5.17 14.63 -11.62
N ILE A 151 6.09 13.69 -11.68
CA ILE A 151 6.06 12.48 -10.87
C ILE A 151 6.54 12.82 -9.46
N THR A 152 5.63 12.75 -8.47
CA THR A 152 5.93 13.03 -7.06
C THR A 152 5.74 11.83 -6.15
N LYS A 153 5.30 10.69 -6.72
CA LYS A 153 5.02 9.46 -5.98
C LYS A 153 5.67 8.28 -6.66
N TYR A 154 6.06 7.31 -5.86
CA TYR A 154 6.60 6.06 -6.39
C TYR A 154 6.20 4.84 -5.57
N ALA A 155 6.37 3.68 -6.15
CA ALA A 155 6.42 2.41 -5.46
C ALA A 155 7.58 1.58 -6.02
N SER A 156 8.35 0.94 -5.13
CA SER A 156 9.43 0.04 -5.50
C SER A 156 9.15 -1.36 -4.97
N VAL A 157 9.37 -2.35 -5.82
CA VAL A 157 9.16 -3.76 -5.50
C VAL A 157 10.43 -4.51 -5.84
N ASN A 158 10.90 -5.35 -4.94
CA ASN A 158 11.97 -6.31 -5.20
C ASN A 158 11.39 -7.64 -5.65
N PHE A 159 11.93 -8.28 -6.67
CA PHE A 159 11.46 -9.58 -7.21
C PHE A 159 12.60 -10.57 -7.42
#